data_eb872b5f53445fd0b41f86c1b7f9b081
#
_entry.id   eb872b5f53445fd0b41f86c1b7f9b081
#
_cell.length_a   1.000
_cell.length_b   1.000
_cell.length_c   1.000
_cell.angle_alpha   90.00
_cell.angle_beta   90.00
_cell.angle_gamma   90.00
#
_symmetry.space_group_name_H-M   'P 1'
#
loop_
_entity.id
_entity.type
_entity.pdbx_description
1 polymer ?
#
loop_
_entity_poly.entity_id
_entity_poly.type
_entity_poly.pdbx_seq_one_letter_code
_entity_poly.pdbx_strand_id
1 'polypeptide(L)'
;VLLLAVPGSGKTTVLVTRLGYMLCCCGISPDAILTMTYTKAATKEMQKRFVRLFGQDCPQVPEIRTINGVSSKIIDFYTRTHGSGSAFTVVENEGELAKIVSDLYRELCGEFATQSVIKELRKGIAYVKNMMLGKEDLGELDTGFDQFPDLYAQYNLALRQRRWMDYDDQMIYAKTILENYPDILAHFQDAFPYICVDEAQDTSKIQHAI
;
A
#
# COMPACT_ATOMS: atom_id res chain seq x y z
N VAL A 1 12.14 -16.90 3.70
CA VAL A 1 12.61 -17.05 5.10
C VAL A 1 11.80 -16.12 5.99
N LEU A 2 11.20 -16.66 7.06
CA LEU A 2 10.46 -15.91 8.08
C LEU A 2 11.38 -15.66 9.28
N LEU A 3 11.55 -14.39 9.67
CA LEU A 3 12.26 -13.98 10.87
C LEU A 3 11.25 -13.64 11.97
N LEU A 4 11.14 -14.49 12.98
CA LEU A 4 10.31 -14.24 14.16
C LEU A 4 11.13 -13.57 15.24
N ALA A 5 10.67 -12.42 15.73
CA ALA A 5 11.37 -11.65 16.75
C ALA A 5 10.39 -10.76 17.51
N VAL A 6 10.65 -10.59 18.82
CA VAL A 6 9.84 -9.71 19.68
C VAL A 6 10.10 -8.22 19.39
N PRO A 7 9.18 -7.32 19.75
CA PRO A 7 9.42 -5.88 19.64
C PRO A 7 10.72 -5.48 20.34
N GLY A 8 11.51 -4.60 19.72
CA GLY A 8 12.79 -4.13 20.28
C GLY A 8 13.99 -5.08 20.10
N SER A 9 13.81 -6.28 19.57
CA SER A 9 14.89 -7.27 19.37
C SER A 9 15.86 -6.97 18.22
N GLY A 10 15.68 -5.84 17.52
CA GLY A 10 16.54 -5.45 16.42
C GLY A 10 16.17 -6.04 15.05
N LYS A 11 14.91 -6.42 14.81
CA LYS A 11 14.43 -6.97 13.51
C LYS A 11 14.93 -6.16 12.31
N THR A 12 14.73 -4.86 12.31
CA THR A 12 15.18 -3.97 11.23
C THR A 12 16.71 -4.01 11.05
N THR A 13 17.48 -4.15 12.15
CA THR A 13 18.94 -4.29 12.07
C THR A 13 19.32 -5.60 11.39
N VAL A 14 18.67 -6.70 11.73
CA VAL A 14 18.89 -8.01 11.08
C VAL A 14 18.54 -7.95 9.61
N LEU A 15 17.41 -7.30 9.25
CA LEU A 15 17.00 -7.13 7.84
C LEU A 15 18.06 -6.33 7.06
N VAL A 16 18.50 -5.18 7.60
CA VAL A 16 19.55 -4.36 6.96
C VAL A 16 20.87 -5.12 6.83
N THR A 17 21.26 -5.90 7.86
CA THR A 17 22.45 -6.74 7.80
C THR A 17 22.34 -7.83 6.74
N ARG A 18 21.15 -8.42 6.59
CA ARG A 18 20.86 -9.38 5.53
C ARG A 18 21.01 -8.75 4.14
N LEU A 19 20.49 -7.53 3.94
CA LEU A 19 20.68 -6.79 2.68
C LEU A 19 22.17 -6.59 2.38
N GLY A 20 22.94 -6.14 3.36
CA GLY A 20 24.41 -5.99 3.22
C GLY A 20 25.08 -7.32 2.88
N TYR A 21 24.70 -8.43 3.53
CA TYR A 21 25.22 -9.75 3.21
C TYR A 21 24.90 -10.18 1.78
N MET A 22 23.67 -9.96 1.31
CA MET A 22 23.25 -10.30 -0.06
C MET A 22 24.06 -9.54 -1.11
N LEU A 23 24.33 -8.27 -0.87
CA LEU A 23 25.10 -7.41 -1.77
C LEU A 23 26.60 -7.72 -1.71
N CYS A 24 27.18 -7.65 -0.52
CA CYS A 24 28.65 -7.65 -0.35
C CYS A 24 29.24 -9.08 -0.37
N CYS A 25 28.49 -10.10 0.10
CA CYS A 25 28.99 -11.47 0.19
C CYS A 25 28.44 -12.39 -0.89
N CYS A 26 27.17 -12.20 -1.28
CA CYS A 26 26.54 -13.05 -2.31
C CYS A 26 26.65 -12.44 -3.72
N GLY A 27 27.10 -11.19 -3.86
CA GLY A 27 27.21 -10.52 -5.15
C GLY A 27 25.89 -10.24 -5.87
N ILE A 28 24.78 -10.19 -5.12
CA ILE A 28 23.46 -9.89 -5.67
C ILE A 28 23.42 -8.41 -6.03
N SER A 29 22.92 -8.07 -7.23
CA SER A 29 22.78 -6.69 -7.66
C SER A 29 21.79 -5.94 -6.74
N PRO A 30 22.10 -4.70 -6.34
CA PRO A 30 21.16 -3.85 -5.59
C PRO A 30 19.80 -3.70 -6.28
N ASP A 31 19.81 -3.63 -7.62
CA ASP A 31 18.59 -3.47 -8.44
C ASP A 31 17.70 -4.73 -8.44
N ALA A 32 18.24 -5.89 -8.04
CA ALA A 32 17.52 -7.15 -7.95
C ALA A 32 16.79 -7.34 -6.59
N ILE A 33 16.95 -6.39 -5.67
CA ILE A 33 16.38 -6.49 -4.32
C ILE A 33 15.36 -5.38 -4.10
N LEU A 34 14.12 -5.77 -3.80
CA LEU A 34 13.07 -4.87 -3.34
C LEU A 34 12.83 -5.11 -1.86
N THR A 35 12.94 -4.04 -1.06
CA THR A 35 12.55 -4.08 0.36
C THR A 35 11.31 -3.22 0.59
N MET A 36 10.27 -3.83 1.13
CA MET A 36 9.02 -3.16 1.44
C MET A 36 8.92 -2.82 2.91
N THR A 37 8.49 -1.60 3.20
CA THR A 37 8.25 -1.07 4.55
C THR A 37 6.83 -0.53 4.67
N TYR A 38 6.35 -0.38 5.90
CA TYR A 38 4.99 0.12 6.14
C TYR A 38 4.88 1.65 6.00
N THR A 39 5.91 2.40 6.35
CA THR A 39 5.86 3.88 6.36
C THR A 39 7.03 4.54 5.63
N LYS A 40 6.80 5.75 5.12
CA LYS A 40 7.86 6.60 4.54
C LYS A 40 8.99 6.88 5.56
N ALA A 41 8.67 6.96 6.85
CA ALA A 41 9.65 7.14 7.92
C ALA A 41 10.55 5.90 8.07
N ALA A 42 9.96 4.70 8.11
CA ALA A 42 10.69 3.43 8.16
C ALA A 42 11.60 3.25 6.93
N THR A 43 11.11 3.59 5.73
CA THR A 43 11.92 3.58 4.50
C THR A 43 13.18 4.43 4.66
N LYS A 44 13.03 5.69 5.08
CA LYS A 44 14.15 6.61 5.27
C LYS A 44 15.12 6.14 6.35
N GLU A 45 14.60 5.63 7.45
CA GLU A 45 15.43 5.11 8.56
C GLU A 45 16.24 3.89 8.12
N MET A 46 15.62 2.97 7.38
CA MET A 46 16.28 1.77 6.84
C MET A 46 17.39 2.15 5.84
N GLN A 47 17.12 3.09 4.93
CA GLN A 47 18.13 3.61 3.99
C GLN A 47 19.32 4.23 4.73
N LYS A 48 19.08 5.10 5.71
CA LYS A 48 20.14 5.71 6.53
C LYS A 48 20.96 4.66 7.27
N ARG A 49 20.29 3.65 7.82
CA ARG A 49 20.96 2.57 8.56
C ARG A 49 21.82 1.71 7.62
N PHE A 50 21.32 1.42 6.42
CA PHE A 50 22.07 0.71 5.40
C PHE A 50 23.36 1.48 5.01
N VAL A 51 23.23 2.76 4.67
CA VAL A 51 24.38 3.61 4.31
C VAL A 51 25.39 3.70 5.45
N ARG A 52 24.93 3.81 6.69
CA ARG A 52 25.82 3.86 7.86
C ARG A 52 26.63 2.58 8.05
N LEU A 53 26.01 1.41 7.79
CA LEU A 53 26.65 0.11 8.03
C LEU A 53 27.47 -0.39 6.85
N PHE A 54 27.03 -0.11 5.64
CA PHE A 54 27.56 -0.74 4.43
C PHE A 54 27.93 0.26 3.31
N GLY A 55 27.69 1.56 3.51
CA GLY A 55 27.88 2.57 2.45
C GLY A 55 29.31 2.70 1.94
N GLN A 56 30.31 2.27 2.71
CA GLN A 56 31.71 2.23 2.24
C GLN A 56 31.98 1.04 1.31
N ASP A 57 31.39 -0.13 1.62
CA ASP A 57 31.61 -1.37 0.87
C ASP A 57 30.61 -1.52 -0.28
N CYS A 58 29.38 -1.01 -0.09
CA CYS A 58 28.27 -1.09 -1.03
C CYS A 58 27.66 0.30 -1.20
N PRO A 59 28.18 1.17 -2.07
CA PRO A 59 27.72 2.55 -2.22
C PRO A 59 26.31 2.67 -2.79
N GLN A 60 25.85 1.65 -3.52
CA GLN A 60 24.49 1.62 -4.07
C GLN A 60 23.53 1.00 -3.06
N VAL A 61 22.51 1.76 -2.68
CA VAL A 61 21.45 1.31 -1.77
C VAL A 61 20.43 0.50 -2.57
N PRO A 62 20.02 -0.70 -2.10
CA PRO A 62 18.95 -1.46 -2.75
C PRO A 62 17.63 -0.69 -2.69
N GLU A 63 16.68 -1.07 -3.54
CA GLU A 63 15.39 -0.39 -3.58
C GLU A 63 14.59 -0.66 -2.30
N ILE A 64 14.35 0.39 -1.52
CA ILE A 64 13.53 0.36 -0.30
C ILE A 64 12.35 1.29 -0.48
N ARG A 65 11.11 0.77 -0.43
CA ARG A 65 9.88 1.53 -0.67
C ARG A 65 8.79 1.14 0.32
N THR A 66 7.80 2.02 0.47
CA THR A 66 6.52 1.62 1.05
C THR A 66 5.73 0.77 0.06
N ILE A 67 4.77 -0.04 0.54
CA ILE A 67 3.90 -0.84 -0.33
C ILE A 67 3.15 0.05 -1.32
N ASN A 68 2.63 1.20 -0.87
CA ASN A 68 2.02 2.19 -1.78
C ASN A 68 3.02 2.75 -2.81
N GLY A 69 4.29 2.90 -2.44
CA GLY A 69 5.34 3.30 -3.36
C GLY A 69 5.64 2.24 -4.43
N VAL A 70 5.49 0.95 -4.09
CA VAL A 70 5.56 -0.16 -5.06
C VAL A 70 4.32 -0.14 -5.95
N SER A 71 3.13 0.03 -5.38
CA SER A 71 1.87 0.14 -6.13
C SER A 71 1.92 1.29 -7.15
N SER A 72 2.45 2.46 -6.77
CA SER A 72 2.68 3.57 -7.70
C SER A 72 3.60 3.17 -8.85
N LYS A 73 4.71 2.49 -8.56
CA LYS A 73 5.66 2.03 -9.58
C LYS A 73 5.02 1.07 -10.59
N ILE A 74 4.16 0.17 -10.13
CA ILE A 74 3.41 -0.76 -10.99
C ILE A 74 2.45 0.02 -11.90
N ILE A 75 1.68 0.95 -11.34
CA ILE A 75 0.73 1.77 -12.09
C ILE A 75 1.45 2.66 -13.11
N ASP A 76 2.55 3.29 -12.73
CA ASP A 76 3.35 4.13 -13.61
C ASP A 76 3.96 3.32 -14.78
N PHE A 77 4.40 2.09 -14.51
CA PHE A 77 4.90 1.20 -15.54
C PHE A 77 3.80 0.79 -16.51
N TYR A 78 2.64 0.38 -16.00
CA TYR A 78 1.45 0.05 -16.80
C TYR A 78 1.04 1.23 -17.70
N THR A 79 0.95 2.43 -17.13
CA THR A 79 0.54 3.62 -17.89
C THR A 79 1.50 3.93 -19.05
N ARG A 80 2.81 3.75 -18.83
CA ARG A 80 3.83 3.98 -19.86
C ARG A 80 3.83 2.92 -20.96
N THR A 81 3.56 1.66 -20.63
CA THR A 81 3.66 0.54 -21.57
C THR A 81 2.37 0.29 -22.33
N HIS A 82 1.22 0.50 -21.70
CA HIS A 82 -0.09 0.21 -22.27
C HIS A 82 -0.86 1.46 -22.72
N GLY A 83 -0.29 2.65 -22.56
CA GLY A 83 -0.80 3.88 -23.16
C GLY A 83 -2.17 4.35 -22.68
N SER A 84 -2.68 3.79 -21.59
CA SER A 84 -3.98 4.21 -21.03
C SER A 84 -3.82 5.51 -20.26
N GLY A 85 -3.88 6.64 -20.95
CA GLY A 85 -3.72 7.99 -20.41
C GLY A 85 -4.85 8.46 -19.49
N SER A 86 -5.49 7.59 -18.74
CA SER A 86 -6.48 7.95 -17.73
C SER A 86 -5.87 7.84 -16.34
N ALA A 87 -4.93 8.71 -16.06
CA ALA A 87 -4.35 8.76 -14.72
C ALA A 87 -5.42 9.17 -13.70
N PHE A 88 -5.78 8.23 -12.83
CA PHE A 88 -6.41 8.56 -11.57
C PHE A 88 -5.37 9.26 -10.70
N THR A 89 -5.80 10.31 -9.99
CA THR A 89 -4.93 11.03 -9.07
C THR A 89 -5.09 10.46 -7.66
N VAL A 90 -3.98 10.10 -7.02
CA VAL A 90 -3.99 9.70 -5.61
C VAL A 90 -4.26 10.93 -4.75
N VAL A 91 -5.32 10.89 -3.95
CA VAL A 91 -5.66 11.95 -3.01
C VAL A 91 -4.86 11.78 -1.73
N GLU A 92 -3.88 12.65 -1.52
CA GLU A 92 -3.07 12.67 -0.30
C GLU A 92 -3.73 13.45 0.84
N ASN A 93 -4.66 14.33 0.52
CA ASN A 93 -5.35 15.16 1.51
C ASN A 93 -6.50 14.38 2.17
N GLU A 94 -6.23 13.90 3.36
CA GLU A 94 -7.20 13.18 4.20
C GLU A 94 -8.48 14.00 4.49
N GLY A 95 -8.39 15.33 4.49
CA GLY A 95 -9.52 16.23 4.70
C GLY A 95 -10.52 16.20 3.53
N GLU A 96 -10.04 16.01 2.30
CA GLU A 96 -10.92 15.89 1.12
C GLU A 96 -11.71 14.57 1.16
N LEU A 97 -11.06 13.48 1.53
CA LEU A 97 -11.71 12.19 1.68
C LEU A 97 -12.72 12.21 2.84
N ALA A 98 -12.37 12.83 3.97
CA ALA A 98 -13.27 13.01 5.11
C ALA A 98 -14.50 13.86 4.74
N LYS A 99 -14.32 14.89 3.90
CA LYS A 99 -15.43 15.72 3.40
C LYS A 99 -16.39 14.89 2.55
N ILE A 100 -15.88 14.07 1.64
CA ILE A 100 -16.74 13.18 0.83
C ILE A 100 -17.61 12.30 1.75
N VAL A 101 -16.99 11.65 2.75
CA VAL A 101 -17.73 10.79 3.70
C VAL A 101 -18.77 11.60 4.49
N SER A 102 -18.44 12.81 4.92
CA SER A 102 -19.36 13.70 5.65
C SER A 102 -20.56 14.14 4.79
N ASP A 103 -20.31 14.48 3.52
CA ASP A 103 -21.36 14.89 2.59
C ASP A 103 -22.31 13.70 2.30
N LEU A 104 -21.76 12.51 2.05
CA LEU A 104 -22.54 11.29 1.82
C LEU A 104 -23.35 10.88 3.05
N TYR A 105 -22.78 10.96 4.25
CA TYR A 105 -23.51 10.68 5.48
C TYR A 105 -24.72 11.62 5.62
N ARG A 106 -24.53 12.93 5.37
CA ARG A 106 -25.62 13.91 5.40
C ARG A 106 -26.69 13.60 4.36
N GLU A 107 -26.34 13.16 3.17
CA GLU A 107 -27.30 12.80 2.11
C GLU A 107 -28.14 11.57 2.52
N LEU A 108 -27.52 10.59 3.18
CA LEU A 108 -28.19 9.36 3.59
C LEU A 108 -29.06 9.55 4.85
N CYS A 109 -28.57 10.30 5.84
CA CYS A 109 -29.24 10.44 7.15
C CYS A 109 -30.01 11.73 7.32
N GLY A 110 -29.77 12.76 6.51
CA GLY A 110 -30.31 14.11 6.72
C GLY A 110 -29.63 14.90 7.85
N GLU A 111 -28.60 14.36 8.49
CA GLU A 111 -27.91 14.94 9.64
C GLU A 111 -26.41 15.08 9.37
N PHE A 112 -25.77 15.97 10.15
CA PHE A 112 -24.31 16.12 10.07
C PHE A 112 -23.59 15.07 10.91
N ALA A 113 -22.64 14.38 10.31
CA ALA A 113 -21.76 13.45 11.02
C ALA A 113 -20.81 14.18 11.97
N THR A 114 -20.61 13.65 13.16
CA THR A 114 -19.54 14.09 14.04
C THR A 114 -18.17 13.62 13.51
N GLN A 115 -17.08 14.25 13.94
CA GLN A 115 -15.72 13.84 13.57
C GLN A 115 -15.43 12.37 13.96
N SER A 116 -16.00 11.90 15.06
CA SER A 116 -15.88 10.51 15.48
C SER A 116 -16.54 9.55 14.48
N VAL A 117 -17.77 9.86 14.06
CA VAL A 117 -18.52 9.08 13.07
C VAL A 117 -17.77 9.03 11.73
N ILE A 118 -17.31 10.18 11.23
CA ILE A 118 -16.51 10.25 9.99
C ILE A 118 -15.28 9.36 10.09
N LYS A 119 -14.58 9.41 11.22
CA LYS A 119 -13.37 8.60 11.45
C LYS A 119 -13.67 7.10 11.43
N GLU A 120 -14.76 6.66 12.09
CA GLU A 120 -15.15 5.24 12.11
C GLU A 120 -15.62 4.75 10.73
N LEU A 121 -16.41 5.55 10.01
CA LEU A 121 -16.81 5.21 8.64
C LEU A 121 -15.59 5.08 7.71
N ARG A 122 -14.61 5.97 7.82
CA ARG A 122 -13.36 5.89 7.05
C ARG A 122 -12.53 4.65 7.40
N LYS A 123 -12.49 4.26 8.67
CA LYS A 123 -11.85 3.00 9.08
C LYS A 123 -12.58 1.79 8.47
N GLY A 124 -13.92 1.81 8.46
CA GLY A 124 -14.72 0.78 7.79
C GLY A 124 -14.40 0.68 6.30
N ILE A 125 -14.34 1.81 5.58
CA ILE A 125 -13.97 1.86 4.17
C ILE A 125 -12.56 1.26 3.95
N ALA A 126 -11.58 1.71 4.73
CA ALA A 126 -10.22 1.20 4.64
C ALA A 126 -10.16 -0.31 4.96
N TYR A 127 -10.90 -0.77 5.96
CA TYR A 127 -10.97 -2.19 6.33
C TYR A 127 -11.51 -3.05 5.18
N VAL A 128 -12.63 -2.64 4.56
CA VAL A 128 -13.20 -3.35 3.39
C VAL A 128 -12.18 -3.49 2.28
N LYS A 129 -11.50 -2.41 1.92
CA LYS A 129 -10.48 -2.39 0.85
C LYS A 129 -9.27 -3.24 1.22
N ASN A 130 -8.74 -3.09 2.43
CA ASN A 130 -7.56 -3.81 2.89
C ASN A 130 -7.80 -5.32 3.05
N MET A 131 -9.01 -5.71 3.44
CA MET A 131 -9.41 -7.11 3.58
C MET A 131 -9.99 -7.70 2.29
N MET A 132 -10.14 -6.88 1.23
CA MET A 132 -10.71 -7.27 -0.07
C MET A 132 -12.09 -7.92 0.11
N LEU A 133 -12.94 -7.32 0.95
CA LEU A 133 -14.28 -7.87 1.23
C LEU A 133 -15.20 -7.69 0.03
N GLY A 134 -16.02 -8.70 -0.24
CA GLY A 134 -17.07 -8.66 -1.25
C GLY A 134 -18.28 -7.83 -0.80
N LYS A 135 -19.22 -7.62 -1.73
CA LYS A 135 -20.47 -6.90 -1.42
C LYS A 135 -21.33 -7.62 -0.39
N GLU A 136 -21.28 -8.95 -0.41
CA GLU A 136 -21.98 -9.85 0.51
C GLU A 136 -21.50 -9.70 1.97
N ASP A 137 -20.23 -9.37 2.15
CA ASP A 137 -19.63 -9.22 3.47
C ASP A 137 -19.96 -7.87 4.12
N LEU A 138 -20.37 -6.85 3.31
CA LEU A 138 -20.56 -5.48 3.80
C LEU A 138 -21.71 -5.35 4.80
N GLY A 139 -22.76 -6.17 4.65
CA GLY A 139 -23.92 -6.16 5.56
C GLY A 139 -23.63 -6.76 6.93
N GLU A 140 -22.56 -7.54 7.07
CA GLU A 140 -22.16 -8.18 8.33
C GLU A 140 -21.15 -7.33 9.12
N LEU A 141 -20.66 -6.23 8.53
CA LEU A 141 -19.71 -5.32 9.17
C LEU A 141 -20.38 -4.45 10.23
N ASP A 142 -19.95 -4.60 11.46
CA ASP A 142 -20.33 -3.70 12.55
C ASP A 142 -19.56 -2.37 12.45
N THR A 143 -20.12 -1.43 11.69
CA THR A 143 -19.59 -0.07 11.56
C THR A 143 -20.34 0.95 12.41
N GLY A 144 -21.37 0.49 13.16
CA GLY A 144 -22.32 1.36 13.88
C GLY A 144 -23.19 2.22 12.93
N PHE A 145 -23.30 1.84 11.64
CA PHE A 145 -24.06 2.55 10.62
C PHE A 145 -24.71 1.57 9.64
N ASP A 146 -26.02 1.39 9.74
CA ASP A 146 -26.75 0.39 8.94
C ASP A 146 -26.67 0.63 7.43
N GLN A 147 -26.54 1.89 6.99
CA GLN A 147 -26.44 2.26 5.58
C GLN A 147 -24.96 2.30 5.08
N PHE A 148 -24.05 1.67 5.81
CA PHE A 148 -22.64 1.62 5.42
C PHE A 148 -22.39 1.02 4.01
N PRO A 149 -23.11 -0.05 3.57
CA PRO A 149 -22.95 -0.56 2.21
C PRO A 149 -23.25 0.48 1.12
N ASP A 150 -24.31 1.29 1.31
CA ASP A 150 -24.69 2.35 0.38
C ASP A 150 -23.68 3.50 0.40
N LEU A 151 -23.24 3.90 1.59
CA LEU A 151 -22.18 4.90 1.75
C LEU A 151 -20.88 4.46 1.06
N TYR A 152 -20.46 3.22 1.24
CA TYR A 152 -19.27 2.65 0.61
C TYR A 152 -19.38 2.65 -0.92
N ALA A 153 -20.55 2.24 -1.46
CA ALA A 153 -20.79 2.26 -2.90
C ALA A 153 -20.73 3.69 -3.48
N GLN A 154 -21.37 4.64 -2.79
CA GLN A 154 -21.39 6.06 -3.20
C GLN A 154 -20.01 6.71 -3.05
N TYR A 155 -19.24 6.36 -2.02
CA TYR A 155 -17.87 6.83 -1.84
C TYR A 155 -16.98 6.44 -3.04
N ASN A 156 -17.00 5.17 -3.40
CA ASN A 156 -16.25 4.69 -4.57
C ASN A 156 -16.70 5.34 -5.88
N LEU A 157 -18.01 5.57 -6.04
CA LEU A 157 -18.55 6.28 -7.20
C LEU A 157 -18.07 7.75 -7.23
N ALA A 158 -18.11 8.43 -6.09
CA ALA A 158 -17.65 9.81 -5.95
C ALA A 158 -16.16 9.98 -6.28
N LEU A 159 -15.31 9.03 -5.89
CA LEU A 159 -13.90 9.01 -6.27
C LEU A 159 -13.73 8.80 -7.78
N ARG A 160 -14.40 7.81 -8.35
CA ARG A 160 -14.35 7.51 -9.79
C ARG A 160 -14.77 8.71 -10.66
N GLN A 161 -15.86 9.39 -10.29
CA GLN A 161 -16.33 10.57 -11.03
C GLN A 161 -15.32 11.71 -11.04
N ARG A 162 -14.52 11.85 -9.98
CA ARG A 162 -13.44 12.83 -9.86
C ARG A 162 -12.12 12.35 -10.48
N ARG A 163 -12.05 11.11 -10.93
CA ARG A 163 -10.81 10.41 -11.30
C ARG A 163 -9.80 10.42 -10.15
N TRP A 164 -10.29 10.23 -8.97
CA TRP A 164 -9.51 10.12 -7.74
C TRP A 164 -9.40 8.67 -7.28
N MET A 165 -8.34 8.37 -6.57
CA MET A 165 -8.15 7.15 -5.79
C MET A 165 -7.55 7.51 -4.44
N ASP A 166 -7.94 6.81 -3.39
CA ASP A 166 -7.22 6.83 -2.12
C ASP A 166 -6.04 5.82 -2.16
N TYR A 167 -5.26 5.77 -1.08
CA TYR A 167 -4.10 4.87 -1.01
C TYR A 167 -4.49 3.38 -1.04
N ASP A 168 -5.67 3.01 -0.55
CA ASP A 168 -6.15 1.63 -0.60
C ASP A 168 -6.61 1.26 -2.02
N ASP A 169 -7.26 2.18 -2.74
CA ASP A 169 -7.58 2.01 -4.17
C ASP A 169 -6.32 1.86 -5.02
N GLN A 170 -5.25 2.58 -4.69
CA GLN A 170 -3.97 2.46 -5.39
C GLN A 170 -3.41 1.04 -5.30
N MET A 171 -3.49 0.41 -4.11
CA MET A 171 -3.08 -0.99 -3.93
C MET A 171 -3.98 -1.95 -4.71
N ILE A 172 -5.30 -1.77 -4.65
CA ILE A 172 -6.27 -2.58 -5.41
C ILE A 172 -6.00 -2.48 -6.91
N TYR A 173 -5.72 -1.28 -7.41
CA TYR A 173 -5.44 -1.07 -8.82
C TYR A 173 -4.13 -1.73 -9.25
N ALA A 174 -3.07 -1.59 -8.45
CA ALA A 174 -1.79 -2.26 -8.70
C ALA A 174 -1.95 -3.79 -8.75
N LYS A 175 -2.68 -4.38 -7.78
CA LYS A 175 -3.03 -5.82 -7.78
C LYS A 175 -3.77 -6.21 -9.05
N THR A 176 -4.80 -5.45 -9.43
CA THR A 176 -5.60 -5.70 -10.63
C THR A 176 -4.74 -5.68 -11.90
N ILE A 177 -3.77 -4.78 -11.99
CA ILE A 177 -2.80 -4.74 -13.09
C ILE A 177 -1.98 -6.03 -13.12
N LEU A 178 -1.40 -6.43 -11.99
CA LEU A 178 -0.57 -7.65 -11.92
C LEU A 178 -1.36 -8.91 -12.29
N GLU A 179 -2.66 -8.98 -11.95
CA GLU A 179 -3.51 -10.13 -12.27
C GLU A 179 -3.93 -10.18 -13.75
N ASN A 180 -4.12 -9.02 -14.39
CA ASN A 180 -4.66 -8.97 -15.74
C ASN A 180 -3.60 -8.75 -16.84
N TYR A 181 -2.37 -8.40 -16.47
CA TYR A 181 -1.26 -8.12 -17.39
C TYR A 181 -0.03 -8.98 -17.05
N PRO A 182 0.02 -10.24 -17.57
CA PRO A 182 1.11 -11.17 -17.26
C PRO A 182 2.50 -10.66 -17.64
N ASP A 183 2.62 -9.84 -18.66
CA ASP A 183 3.86 -9.20 -19.07
C ASP A 183 4.39 -8.20 -18.05
N ILE A 184 3.50 -7.47 -17.38
CA ILE A 184 3.85 -6.57 -16.29
C ILE A 184 4.27 -7.37 -15.06
N LEU A 185 3.51 -8.41 -14.70
CA LEU A 185 3.87 -9.30 -13.61
C LEU A 185 5.25 -9.91 -13.83
N ALA A 186 5.52 -10.47 -15.03
CA ALA A 186 6.81 -11.03 -15.37
C ALA A 186 7.94 -10.00 -15.27
N HIS A 187 7.71 -8.77 -15.76
CA HIS A 187 8.68 -7.68 -15.65
C HIS A 187 9.10 -7.41 -14.20
N PHE A 188 8.13 -7.34 -13.26
CA PHE A 188 8.44 -7.09 -11.85
C PHE A 188 9.06 -8.31 -11.15
N GLN A 189 8.68 -9.53 -11.52
CA GLN A 189 9.29 -10.76 -11.01
C GLN A 189 10.74 -10.90 -11.46
N ASP A 190 11.02 -10.57 -12.72
CA ASP A 190 12.38 -10.59 -13.26
C ASP A 190 13.24 -9.47 -12.68
N ALA A 191 12.67 -8.27 -12.49
CA ALA A 191 13.38 -7.13 -11.91
C ALA A 191 13.70 -7.36 -10.42
N PHE A 192 12.83 -7.99 -9.67
CA PHE A 192 12.96 -8.16 -8.22
C PHE A 192 12.85 -9.64 -7.79
N PRO A 193 13.82 -10.49 -8.16
CA PRO A 193 13.84 -11.88 -7.70
C PRO A 193 14.01 -12.02 -6.18
N TYR A 194 14.41 -10.96 -5.49
CA TYR A 194 14.56 -10.94 -4.04
C TYR A 194 13.67 -9.87 -3.42
N ILE A 195 12.67 -10.30 -2.67
CA ILE A 195 11.74 -9.42 -1.95
C ILE A 195 11.94 -9.59 -0.44
N CYS A 196 12.10 -8.48 0.25
CA CYS A 196 12.15 -8.40 1.70
C CYS A 196 10.99 -7.55 2.22
N VAL A 197 10.28 -8.02 3.24
CA VAL A 197 9.16 -7.29 3.85
C VAL A 197 9.45 -7.06 5.32
N ASP A 198 9.48 -5.79 5.73
CA ASP A 198 9.57 -5.41 7.15
C ASP A 198 8.18 -5.39 7.79
N GLU A 199 8.08 -5.78 9.06
CA GLU A 199 6.82 -5.86 9.82
C GLU A 199 5.69 -6.63 9.08
N ALA A 200 6.04 -7.78 8.47
CA ALA A 200 5.11 -8.58 7.66
C ALA A 200 3.82 -9.00 8.42
N GLN A 201 3.85 -9.05 9.76
CA GLN A 201 2.67 -9.37 10.58
C GLN A 201 1.60 -8.27 10.57
N ASP A 202 1.97 -7.03 10.23
CA ASP A 202 1.08 -5.88 10.21
C ASP A 202 0.46 -5.64 8.81
N THR A 203 0.84 -6.46 7.81
CA THR A 203 0.35 -6.31 6.44
C THR A 203 -1.06 -6.85 6.28
N SER A 204 -1.88 -6.12 5.51
CA SER A 204 -3.26 -6.49 5.17
C SER A 204 -3.31 -7.53 4.03
N LYS A 205 -4.51 -8.09 3.76
CA LYS A 205 -4.69 -9.06 2.66
C LYS A 205 -4.29 -8.48 1.31
N ILE A 206 -4.68 -7.22 1.01
CA ILE A 206 -4.32 -6.58 -0.26
C ILE A 206 -2.81 -6.38 -0.38
N GLN A 207 -2.12 -6.05 0.72
CA GLN A 207 -0.68 -5.87 0.75
C GLN A 207 0.09 -7.19 0.54
N HIS A 208 -0.47 -8.31 1.00
CA HIS A 208 0.08 -9.63 0.72
C HIS A 208 -0.16 -10.10 -0.73
N ALA A 209 -1.16 -9.54 -1.41
CA ALA A 209 -1.52 -9.92 -2.76
C ALA A 209 -0.71 -9.18 -3.85
N ILE A 210 0.01 -8.13 -3.48
CA ILE A 210 0.94 -7.38 -4.33
C ILE A 210 2.34 -7.96 -4.20
#